data_b09a514011f095eacac2d0ab5a266be1
#
_entry.id   b09a514011f095eacac2d0ab5a266be1
#
_cell.length_a   1.000
_cell.length_b   1.000
_cell.length_c   1.000
_cell.angle_alpha   90.00
_cell.angle_beta   90.00
_cell.angle_gamma   90.00
#
_symmetry.space_group_name_H-M   'P 1'
#
loop_
_entity.id
_entity.type
_entity.pdbx_description
1 polymer ?
#
loop_
_entity_poly.entity_id
_entity_poly.type
_entity_poly.pdbx_seq_one_letter_code
_entity_poly.pdbx_strand_id
1 'polypeptide(L)'
;ESGYQYFDSLERAKHPVVSRYCRRELWVVKAQMLMALDRHAEAVDYLNRAMALKDENNDPLSEIFCTATAGITYMGVDTISTRAESAFRRACRVAERSGLSNYWLYPQAIGRLADIYLQQGKYEESISLCREAIRLCEKSGSYHGKLVAAEILTEAYRLLGLYDEAFRYCAVGMGEPARAEVDNNLIGRFFIAKAEIHNNLNRPDSALLVLAQADSCFDRTKNDYYHLMVQIDRMYYLAAFPDSVNVALRGFAALEGKVPRHRLPYYDYYYGATLARVGKWLEAIPLLRKSIGELKDISELHPASEAAELLMEGYRHTGRAADILTVFPEYRVMRDSVTRKDKIRQLASANIRFETQKKVQE
;
A
#
# COMPACT_ATOMS: atom_id res chain seq x y z
N GLU A 1 13.20 -8.65 19.74
CA GLU A 1 14.51 -8.41 20.37
C GLU A 1 15.18 -9.73 20.79
N SER A 2 14.53 -10.60 21.58
CA SER A 2 15.12 -11.88 22.05
C SER A 2 15.53 -12.83 20.91
N GLY A 3 14.72 -12.94 19.88
CA GLY A 3 15.05 -13.75 18.69
C GLY A 3 16.29 -13.24 17.96
N TYR A 4 16.39 -11.92 17.77
CA TYR A 4 17.57 -11.30 17.16
C TYR A 4 18.84 -11.57 17.98
N GLN A 5 18.78 -11.39 19.31
CA GLN A 5 19.90 -11.66 20.21
C GLN A 5 20.33 -13.13 20.18
N TYR A 6 19.38 -14.06 20.10
CA TYR A 6 19.68 -15.48 19.96
C TYR A 6 20.44 -15.80 18.66
N PHE A 7 19.98 -15.30 17.50
CA PHE A 7 20.66 -15.50 16.24
C PHE A 7 22.05 -14.82 16.20
N ASP A 8 22.18 -13.64 16.82
CA ASP A 8 23.46 -12.95 16.93
C ASP A 8 24.46 -13.75 17.79
N SER A 9 24.00 -14.39 18.85
CA SER A 9 24.82 -15.28 19.68
C SER A 9 25.31 -16.53 18.95
N LEU A 10 24.47 -17.16 18.12
CA LEU A 10 24.84 -18.29 17.29
C LEU A 10 25.91 -17.94 16.24
N GLU A 11 25.79 -16.77 15.64
CA GLU A 11 26.76 -16.28 14.66
C GLU A 11 28.11 -15.98 15.32
N ARG A 12 28.12 -15.29 16.48
CA ARG A 12 29.34 -14.98 17.25
C ARG A 12 30.04 -16.25 17.75
N ALA A 13 29.27 -17.24 18.19
CA ALA A 13 29.80 -18.51 18.66
C ALA A 13 30.39 -19.38 17.54
N LYS A 14 30.31 -18.96 16.26
CA LYS A 14 30.71 -19.79 15.09
C LYS A 14 30.11 -21.19 15.14
N HIS A 15 28.86 -21.30 15.61
CA HIS A 15 28.18 -22.58 15.80
C HIS A 15 28.16 -23.37 14.48
N PRO A 16 28.42 -24.69 14.48
CA PRO A 16 28.49 -25.52 13.27
C PRO A 16 27.21 -25.49 12.43
N VAL A 17 26.05 -25.23 13.05
CA VAL A 17 24.75 -25.04 12.36
C VAL A 17 24.77 -23.80 11.46
N VAL A 18 25.63 -22.81 11.72
CA VAL A 18 25.82 -21.62 10.87
C VAL A 18 26.87 -21.94 9.81
N SER A 19 26.67 -23.02 9.06
CA SER A 19 27.44 -23.31 7.86
C SER A 19 27.25 -22.20 6.84
N ARG A 20 28.11 -22.12 5.84
CA ARG A 20 28.01 -21.14 4.75
C ARG A 20 26.65 -21.16 4.06
N TYR A 21 26.05 -22.34 3.98
CA TYR A 21 24.72 -22.60 3.45
C TYR A 21 23.61 -21.92 4.26
N CYS A 22 23.57 -22.10 5.57
CA CYS A 22 22.56 -21.49 6.44
C CYS A 22 22.79 -19.98 6.70
N ARG A 23 24.01 -19.49 6.45
CA ARG A 23 24.38 -18.10 6.76
C ARG A 23 23.57 -17.10 5.94
N ARG A 24 23.31 -17.40 4.67
CA ARG A 24 22.53 -16.55 3.77
C ARG A 24 21.10 -16.43 4.25
N GLU A 25 20.43 -17.54 4.55
CA GLU A 25 19.07 -17.57 5.09
C GLU A 25 19.00 -16.89 6.45
N LEU A 26 19.99 -17.14 7.31
CA LEU A 26 20.10 -16.49 8.61
C LEU A 26 20.15 -14.95 8.48
N TRP A 27 20.95 -14.42 7.57
CA TRP A 27 21.05 -12.99 7.37
C TRP A 27 19.76 -12.37 6.83
N VAL A 28 19.04 -13.09 5.97
CA VAL A 28 17.72 -12.66 5.48
C VAL A 28 16.70 -12.60 6.63
N VAL A 29 16.67 -13.63 7.49
CA VAL A 29 15.78 -13.65 8.67
C VAL A 29 16.16 -12.54 9.68
N LYS A 30 17.47 -12.34 9.92
CA LYS A 30 17.95 -11.23 10.78
C LYS A 30 17.51 -9.88 10.23
N ALA A 31 17.58 -9.67 8.92
CA ALA A 31 17.11 -8.44 8.28
C ALA A 31 15.62 -8.21 8.53
N GLN A 32 14.77 -9.24 8.43
CA GLN A 32 13.35 -9.11 8.75
C GLN A 32 13.11 -8.73 10.22
N MET A 33 13.86 -9.33 11.15
CA MET A 33 13.78 -8.96 12.56
C MET A 33 14.20 -7.51 12.82
N LEU A 34 15.25 -7.04 12.12
CA LEU A 34 15.69 -5.65 12.21
C LEU A 34 14.66 -4.66 11.65
N MET A 35 13.95 -5.04 10.59
CA MET A 35 12.81 -4.24 10.10
C MET A 35 11.71 -4.10 11.16
N ALA A 36 11.36 -5.21 11.84
CA ALA A 36 10.39 -5.19 12.93
C ALA A 36 10.83 -4.36 14.15
N LEU A 37 12.13 -4.08 14.27
CA LEU A 37 12.74 -3.23 15.30
C LEU A 37 13.01 -1.80 14.82
N ASP A 38 12.52 -1.42 13.64
CA ASP A 38 12.72 -0.09 13.00
C ASP A 38 14.20 0.23 12.69
N ARG A 39 15.04 -0.80 12.58
CA ARG A 39 16.50 -0.70 12.30
C ARG A 39 16.78 -0.92 10.80
N HIS A 40 16.18 -0.08 9.96
CA HIS A 40 16.15 -0.25 8.50
C HIS A 40 17.56 -0.29 7.84
N ALA A 41 18.48 0.57 8.27
CA ALA A 41 19.81 0.63 7.68
C ALA A 41 20.61 -0.69 7.88
N GLU A 42 20.51 -1.26 9.06
CA GLU A 42 21.16 -2.53 9.38
C GLU A 42 20.49 -3.71 8.66
N ALA A 43 19.16 -3.68 8.52
CA ALA A 43 18.42 -4.66 7.75
C ALA A 43 18.93 -4.71 6.29
N VAL A 44 19.09 -3.54 5.66
CA VAL A 44 19.60 -3.43 4.29
C VAL A 44 21.05 -3.96 4.19
N ASP A 45 21.93 -3.71 5.18
CA ASP A 45 23.29 -4.25 5.17
C ASP A 45 23.29 -5.79 5.20
N TYR A 46 22.49 -6.40 6.10
CA TYR A 46 22.37 -7.87 6.13
C TYR A 46 21.81 -8.44 4.82
N LEU A 47 20.83 -7.78 4.21
CA LEU A 47 20.30 -8.21 2.91
C LEU A 47 21.35 -8.12 1.80
N ASN A 48 22.09 -7.02 1.73
CA ASN A 48 23.15 -6.86 0.73
C ASN A 48 24.21 -7.95 0.88
N ARG A 49 24.60 -8.29 2.10
CA ARG A 49 25.52 -9.40 2.40
C ARG A 49 24.95 -10.75 1.98
N ALA A 50 23.67 -11.00 2.31
CA ALA A 50 22.99 -12.24 1.93
C ALA A 50 22.91 -12.40 0.40
N MET A 51 22.56 -11.32 -0.31
CA MET A 51 22.46 -11.35 -1.78
C MET A 51 23.81 -11.46 -2.49
N ALA A 52 24.90 -11.02 -1.85
CA ALA A 52 26.27 -11.16 -2.37
C ALA A 52 26.85 -12.58 -2.20
N LEU A 53 26.33 -13.35 -1.25
CA LEU A 53 26.75 -14.74 -1.08
C LEU A 53 26.26 -15.60 -2.25
N LYS A 54 27.19 -16.25 -2.94
CA LYS A 54 26.83 -17.29 -3.92
C LYS A 54 26.35 -18.52 -3.17
N ASP A 55 25.24 -19.07 -3.62
CA ASP A 55 24.79 -20.38 -3.17
C ASP A 55 25.72 -21.45 -3.76
N GLU A 56 26.57 -22.05 -2.92
CA GLU A 56 27.52 -23.09 -3.31
C GLU A 56 26.82 -24.41 -3.67
N ASN A 57 25.58 -24.61 -3.18
CA ASN A 57 24.81 -25.83 -3.39
C ASN A 57 23.83 -25.74 -4.57
N ASN A 58 23.68 -24.56 -5.17
CA ASN A 58 22.70 -24.29 -6.24
C ASN A 58 21.28 -24.79 -5.88
N ASP A 59 20.86 -24.62 -4.59
CA ASP A 59 19.53 -25.00 -4.15
C ASP A 59 18.50 -23.95 -4.58
N PRO A 60 17.62 -24.28 -5.53
CA PRO A 60 16.63 -23.30 -6.01
C PRO A 60 15.60 -22.91 -4.96
N LEU A 61 15.30 -23.76 -3.97
CA LEU A 61 14.35 -23.43 -2.90
C LEU A 61 14.92 -22.35 -1.98
N SER A 62 16.19 -22.52 -1.54
CA SER A 62 16.92 -21.53 -0.76
C SER A 62 17.05 -20.20 -1.53
N GLU A 63 17.36 -20.27 -2.84
CA GLU A 63 17.47 -19.10 -3.69
C GLU A 63 16.16 -18.31 -3.79
N ILE A 64 15.01 -18.99 -4.02
CA ILE A 64 13.69 -18.37 -4.07
C ILE A 64 13.34 -17.76 -2.71
N PHE A 65 13.56 -18.51 -1.62
CA PHE A 65 13.31 -18.02 -0.27
C PHE A 65 14.09 -16.74 0.03
N CYS A 66 15.41 -16.76 -0.18
CA CYS A 66 16.25 -15.61 0.12
C CYS A 66 15.89 -14.39 -0.75
N THR A 67 15.67 -14.59 -2.04
CA THR A 67 15.41 -13.47 -2.96
C THR A 67 13.99 -12.90 -2.78
N ALA A 68 12.96 -13.74 -2.58
CA ALA A 68 11.61 -13.27 -2.32
C ALA A 68 11.52 -12.52 -0.98
N THR A 69 12.14 -13.07 0.07
CA THR A 69 12.16 -12.45 1.40
C THR A 69 12.95 -11.14 1.40
N ALA A 70 14.08 -11.09 0.70
CA ALA A 70 14.84 -9.86 0.50
C ALA A 70 14.01 -8.80 -0.24
N GLY A 71 13.27 -9.20 -1.26
CA GLY A 71 12.35 -8.31 -1.99
C GLY A 71 11.31 -7.68 -1.06
N ILE A 72 10.65 -8.47 -0.22
CA ILE A 72 9.67 -7.98 0.76
C ILE A 72 10.32 -6.97 1.73
N THR A 73 11.52 -7.27 2.21
CA THR A 73 12.22 -6.41 3.15
C THR A 73 12.67 -5.10 2.49
N TYR A 74 13.14 -5.14 1.23
CA TYR A 74 13.45 -3.92 0.48
C TYR A 74 12.22 -3.03 0.25
N MET A 75 11.05 -3.60 -0.01
CA MET A 75 9.80 -2.84 -0.11
C MET A 75 9.42 -2.13 1.19
N GLY A 76 9.74 -2.70 2.34
CA GLY A 76 9.52 -2.08 3.64
C GLY A 76 10.40 -0.83 3.88
N VAL A 77 11.52 -0.71 3.17
CA VAL A 77 12.41 0.47 3.23
C VAL A 77 12.05 1.49 2.16
N ASP A 78 11.75 1.02 0.95
CA ASP A 78 11.42 1.83 -0.22
C ASP A 78 10.47 1.05 -1.13
N THR A 79 9.22 1.48 -1.18
CA THR A 79 8.13 0.80 -1.91
C THR A 79 8.37 0.72 -3.43
N ILE A 80 9.16 1.64 -4.00
CA ILE A 80 9.49 1.66 -5.45
C ILE A 80 10.92 1.17 -5.69
N SER A 81 11.45 0.38 -4.77
CA SER A 81 12.84 -0.07 -4.79
C SER A 81 13.16 -0.92 -6.02
N THR A 82 14.13 -0.47 -6.82
CA THR A 82 14.71 -1.27 -7.92
C THR A 82 15.38 -2.56 -7.40
N ARG A 83 15.81 -2.56 -6.13
CA ARG A 83 16.36 -3.75 -5.46
C ARG A 83 15.26 -4.77 -5.20
N ALA A 84 14.09 -4.33 -4.73
CA ALA A 84 12.94 -5.21 -4.52
C ALA A 84 12.48 -5.82 -5.85
N GLU A 85 12.33 -5.02 -6.90
CA GLU A 85 11.99 -5.51 -8.24
C GLU A 85 12.99 -6.55 -8.73
N SER A 86 14.27 -6.27 -8.63
CA SER A 86 15.35 -7.19 -9.05
C SER A 86 15.32 -8.51 -8.27
N ALA A 87 15.06 -8.44 -6.96
CA ALA A 87 14.99 -9.60 -6.09
C ALA A 87 13.77 -10.49 -6.44
N PHE A 88 12.58 -9.91 -6.63
CA PHE A 88 11.40 -10.69 -7.04
C PHE A 88 11.53 -11.26 -8.44
N ARG A 89 12.06 -10.51 -9.42
CA ARG A 89 12.36 -11.04 -10.76
C ARG A 89 13.34 -12.21 -10.71
N ARG A 90 14.32 -12.18 -9.80
CA ARG A 90 15.27 -13.29 -9.60
C ARG A 90 14.55 -14.50 -9.01
N ALA A 91 13.72 -14.33 -7.98
CA ALA A 91 12.91 -15.39 -7.41
C ALA A 91 12.02 -16.07 -8.46
N CYS A 92 11.30 -15.28 -9.26
CA CYS A 92 10.45 -15.79 -10.34
C CYS A 92 11.24 -16.59 -11.37
N ARG A 93 12.34 -16.05 -11.88
CA ARG A 93 13.19 -16.76 -12.86
C ARG A 93 13.74 -18.08 -12.34
N VAL A 94 14.11 -18.14 -11.06
CA VAL A 94 14.62 -19.39 -10.46
C VAL A 94 13.49 -20.41 -10.36
N ALA A 95 12.30 -20.00 -9.88
CA ALA A 95 11.13 -20.87 -9.77
C ALA A 95 10.73 -21.47 -11.14
N GLU A 96 10.67 -20.64 -12.17
CA GLU A 96 10.33 -21.07 -13.55
C GLU A 96 11.35 -22.06 -14.11
N ARG A 97 12.66 -21.76 -14.02
CA ARG A 97 13.74 -22.61 -14.53
C ARG A 97 13.84 -23.96 -13.82
N SER A 98 13.49 -23.99 -12.54
CA SER A 98 13.58 -25.20 -11.71
C SER A 98 12.29 -26.00 -11.64
N GLY A 99 11.22 -25.59 -12.36
CA GLY A 99 9.92 -26.24 -12.33
C GLY A 99 9.17 -26.11 -11.00
N LEU A 100 9.54 -25.13 -10.17
CA LEU A 100 9.00 -24.89 -8.82
C LEU A 100 7.81 -23.93 -8.81
N SER A 101 7.00 -23.95 -9.87
CA SER A 101 5.81 -23.08 -9.99
C SER A 101 4.76 -23.32 -8.90
N ASN A 102 4.79 -24.48 -8.24
CA ASN A 102 3.90 -24.80 -7.13
C ASN A 102 4.48 -24.42 -5.77
N TYR A 103 5.70 -23.91 -5.70
CA TYR A 103 6.30 -23.46 -4.44
C TYR A 103 5.58 -22.20 -3.95
N TRP A 104 5.12 -22.21 -2.73
CA TRP A 104 4.21 -21.20 -2.17
C TRP A 104 4.73 -19.74 -2.25
N LEU A 105 6.05 -19.55 -2.25
CA LEU A 105 6.66 -18.21 -2.39
C LEU A 105 6.62 -17.67 -3.83
N TYR A 106 6.51 -18.52 -4.85
CA TYR A 106 6.48 -18.07 -6.23
C TYR A 106 5.27 -17.19 -6.56
N PRO A 107 4.02 -17.60 -6.27
CA PRO A 107 2.86 -16.73 -6.45
C PRO A 107 2.94 -15.44 -5.64
N GLN A 108 3.52 -15.50 -4.44
CA GLN A 108 3.72 -14.30 -3.63
C GLN A 108 4.74 -13.34 -4.26
N ALA A 109 5.85 -13.86 -4.78
CA ALA A 109 6.84 -13.03 -5.49
C ALA A 109 6.24 -12.35 -6.72
N ILE A 110 5.40 -13.06 -7.49
CA ILE A 110 4.65 -12.49 -8.62
C ILE A 110 3.70 -11.38 -8.13
N GLY A 111 2.93 -11.63 -7.08
CA GLY A 111 2.02 -10.63 -6.50
C GLY A 111 2.76 -9.37 -6.04
N ARG A 112 3.89 -9.51 -5.35
CA ARG A 112 4.72 -8.37 -4.94
C ARG A 112 5.36 -7.61 -6.12
N LEU A 113 5.76 -8.33 -7.16
CA LEU A 113 6.22 -7.70 -8.40
C LEU A 113 5.11 -6.91 -9.09
N ALA A 114 3.89 -7.44 -9.07
CA ALA A 114 2.71 -6.76 -9.58
C ALA A 114 2.40 -5.48 -8.80
N ASP A 115 2.57 -5.49 -7.46
CA ASP A 115 2.43 -4.31 -6.61
C ASP A 115 3.44 -3.21 -7.00
N ILE A 116 4.71 -3.57 -7.17
CA ILE A 116 5.75 -2.63 -7.66
C ILE A 116 5.34 -2.03 -9.01
N TYR A 117 4.84 -2.84 -9.94
CA TYR A 117 4.39 -2.35 -11.25
C TYR A 117 3.20 -1.42 -11.14
N LEU A 118 2.27 -1.69 -10.22
CA LEU A 118 1.16 -0.80 -9.92
C LEU A 118 1.65 0.57 -9.46
N GLN A 119 2.61 0.60 -8.53
CA GLN A 119 3.22 1.84 -8.04
C GLN A 119 3.99 2.60 -9.14
N GLN A 120 4.57 1.88 -10.09
CA GLN A 120 5.23 2.47 -11.27
C GLN A 120 4.25 2.95 -12.35
N GLY A 121 2.93 2.72 -12.18
CA GLY A 121 1.92 3.05 -13.18
C GLY A 121 1.85 2.10 -14.37
N LYS A 122 2.48 0.92 -14.28
CA LYS A 122 2.44 -0.16 -15.27
C LYS A 122 1.21 -1.05 -15.01
N TYR A 123 0.03 -0.49 -15.25
CA TYR A 123 -1.25 -1.09 -14.85
C TYR A 123 -1.53 -2.43 -15.54
N GLU A 124 -1.27 -2.52 -16.84
CA GLU A 124 -1.56 -3.72 -17.64
C GLU A 124 -0.69 -4.90 -17.20
N GLU A 125 0.60 -4.66 -17.01
CA GLU A 125 1.56 -5.65 -16.53
C GLU A 125 1.22 -6.10 -15.09
N SER A 126 0.87 -5.15 -14.22
CA SER A 126 0.44 -5.46 -12.86
C SER A 126 -0.80 -6.38 -12.85
N ILE A 127 -1.84 -6.02 -13.60
CA ILE A 127 -3.07 -6.82 -13.72
C ILE A 127 -2.78 -8.20 -14.29
N SER A 128 -1.93 -8.29 -15.31
CA SER A 128 -1.53 -9.57 -15.90
C SER A 128 -0.84 -10.49 -14.89
N LEU A 129 0.13 -9.96 -14.14
CA LEU A 129 0.84 -10.70 -13.11
C LEU A 129 -0.08 -11.14 -11.96
N CYS A 130 -1.00 -10.29 -11.52
CA CYS A 130 -1.95 -10.66 -10.46
C CYS A 130 -2.90 -11.78 -10.91
N ARG A 131 -3.38 -11.74 -12.14
CA ARG A 131 -4.22 -12.84 -12.70
C ARG A 131 -3.44 -14.15 -12.76
N GLU A 132 -2.18 -14.11 -13.16
CA GLU A 132 -1.29 -15.28 -13.16
C GLU A 132 -1.06 -15.78 -11.72
N ALA A 133 -0.79 -14.90 -10.76
CA ALA A 133 -0.65 -15.26 -9.35
C ALA A 133 -1.91 -15.95 -8.81
N ILE A 134 -3.11 -15.44 -9.11
CA ILE A 134 -4.37 -16.07 -8.70
C ILE A 134 -4.49 -17.48 -9.29
N ARG A 135 -4.23 -17.63 -10.58
CA ARG A 135 -4.27 -18.94 -11.27
C ARG A 135 -3.32 -19.97 -10.63
N LEU A 136 -2.11 -19.53 -10.27
CA LEU A 136 -1.13 -20.38 -9.60
C LEU A 136 -1.56 -20.73 -8.17
N CYS A 137 -2.10 -19.77 -7.44
CA CYS A 137 -2.63 -19.98 -6.10
C CYS A 137 -3.82 -20.97 -6.09
N GLU A 138 -4.69 -20.92 -7.08
CA GLU A 138 -5.80 -21.86 -7.23
C GLU A 138 -5.30 -23.28 -7.48
N LYS A 139 -4.23 -23.46 -8.25
CA LYS A 139 -3.61 -24.77 -8.48
C LYS A 139 -2.88 -25.31 -7.26
N SER A 140 -2.22 -24.46 -6.50
CA SER A 140 -1.44 -24.85 -5.30
C SER A 140 -2.26 -24.90 -4.02
N GLY A 141 -3.52 -24.44 -4.03
CA GLY A 141 -4.35 -24.30 -2.84
C GLY A 141 -3.92 -23.13 -1.91
N SER A 142 -3.07 -22.23 -2.37
CA SER A 142 -2.58 -21.10 -1.58
C SER A 142 -3.62 -19.99 -1.51
N TYR A 143 -4.46 -20.04 -0.48
CA TYR A 143 -5.53 -19.06 -0.30
C TYR A 143 -5.01 -17.66 -0.01
N HIS A 144 -4.05 -17.52 0.89
CA HIS A 144 -3.46 -16.21 1.26
C HIS A 144 -2.85 -15.48 0.05
N GLY A 145 -2.09 -16.20 -0.79
CA GLY A 145 -1.51 -15.62 -2.02
C GLY A 145 -2.59 -15.12 -2.99
N LYS A 146 -3.71 -15.86 -3.11
CA LYS A 146 -4.86 -15.47 -3.92
C LYS A 146 -5.46 -14.14 -3.43
N LEU A 147 -5.62 -13.99 -2.11
CA LEU A 147 -6.16 -12.77 -1.52
C LEU A 147 -5.24 -11.56 -1.73
N VAL A 148 -3.94 -11.73 -1.54
CA VAL A 148 -2.96 -10.65 -1.77
C VAL A 148 -3.01 -10.17 -3.24
N ALA A 149 -3.07 -11.09 -4.20
CA ALA A 149 -3.20 -10.72 -5.61
C ALA A 149 -4.55 -10.06 -5.92
N ALA A 150 -5.64 -10.51 -5.29
CA ALA A 150 -6.96 -9.89 -5.44
C ALA A 150 -7.01 -8.47 -4.87
N GLU A 151 -6.31 -8.20 -3.76
CA GLU A 151 -6.18 -6.86 -3.20
C GLU A 151 -5.48 -5.90 -4.17
N ILE A 152 -4.37 -6.32 -4.75
CA ILE A 152 -3.63 -5.51 -5.73
C ILE A 152 -4.50 -5.24 -6.97
N LEU A 153 -5.28 -6.24 -7.44
CA LEU A 153 -6.24 -6.05 -8.53
C LEU A 153 -7.34 -5.06 -8.16
N THR A 154 -7.87 -5.14 -6.94
CA THR A 154 -8.86 -4.18 -6.43
C THR A 154 -8.33 -2.76 -6.55
N GLU A 155 -7.11 -2.53 -6.08
CA GLU A 155 -6.47 -1.22 -6.13
C GLU A 155 -6.16 -0.78 -7.57
N ALA A 156 -5.63 -1.67 -8.41
CA ALA A 156 -5.37 -1.38 -9.81
C ALA A 156 -6.65 -0.93 -10.54
N TYR A 157 -7.74 -1.66 -10.39
CA TYR A 157 -9.02 -1.32 -11.03
C TYR A 157 -9.65 -0.07 -10.43
N ARG A 158 -9.51 0.17 -9.12
CA ARG A 158 -9.94 1.41 -8.46
C ARG A 158 -9.23 2.62 -9.05
N LEU A 159 -7.90 2.56 -9.18
CA LEU A 159 -7.08 3.63 -9.76
C LEU A 159 -7.41 3.90 -11.24
N LEU A 160 -7.85 2.88 -11.98
CA LEU A 160 -8.28 2.99 -13.37
C LEU A 160 -9.74 3.45 -13.53
N GLY A 161 -10.49 3.63 -12.43
CA GLY A 161 -11.90 3.97 -12.46
C GLY A 161 -12.81 2.84 -12.99
N LEU A 162 -12.30 1.59 -12.98
CA LEU A 162 -13.02 0.39 -13.37
C LEU A 162 -13.68 -0.24 -12.12
N TYR A 163 -14.62 0.47 -11.54
CA TYR A 163 -15.17 0.16 -10.22
C TYR A 163 -15.93 -1.16 -10.15
N ASP A 164 -16.59 -1.58 -11.24
CA ASP A 164 -17.28 -2.88 -11.27
C ASP A 164 -16.28 -4.04 -11.11
N GLU A 165 -15.14 -3.95 -11.79
CA GLU A 165 -14.06 -4.93 -11.65
C GLU A 165 -13.44 -4.86 -10.24
N ALA A 166 -13.22 -3.66 -9.71
CA ALA A 166 -12.71 -3.48 -8.36
C ALA A 166 -13.65 -4.12 -7.32
N PHE A 167 -14.96 -3.90 -7.40
CA PHE A 167 -15.94 -4.57 -6.54
C PHE A 167 -15.93 -6.09 -6.67
N ARG A 168 -15.73 -6.62 -7.88
CA ARG A 168 -15.63 -8.07 -8.11
C ARG A 168 -14.46 -8.66 -7.34
N TYR A 169 -13.28 -8.03 -7.36
CA TYR A 169 -12.12 -8.51 -6.61
C TYR A 169 -12.23 -8.24 -5.11
N CYS A 170 -12.89 -7.18 -4.67
CA CYS A 170 -13.28 -7.03 -3.27
C CYS A 170 -14.15 -8.22 -2.80
N ALA A 171 -15.11 -8.66 -3.62
CA ALA A 171 -15.97 -9.80 -3.28
C ALA A 171 -15.17 -11.10 -3.12
N VAL A 172 -14.10 -11.30 -3.89
CA VAL A 172 -13.17 -12.44 -3.71
C VAL A 172 -12.56 -12.44 -2.31
N GLY A 173 -12.12 -11.27 -1.82
CA GLY A 173 -11.54 -11.13 -0.48
C GLY A 173 -12.54 -11.29 0.65
N MET A 174 -13.77 -10.80 0.45
CA MET A 174 -14.83 -10.78 1.47
C MET A 174 -15.68 -12.06 1.48
N GLY A 175 -15.69 -12.82 0.39
CA GLY A 175 -16.62 -13.94 0.18
C GLY A 175 -16.29 -15.22 0.93
N GLU A 176 -15.16 -15.31 1.63
CA GLU A 176 -14.72 -16.53 2.32
C GLU A 176 -14.38 -16.35 3.81
N PRO A 177 -15.18 -15.62 4.61
CA PRO A 177 -14.91 -15.44 6.05
C PRO A 177 -15.05 -16.75 6.86
N ALA A 178 -15.55 -17.82 6.26
CA ALA A 178 -15.80 -19.08 6.95
C ALA A 178 -14.55 -19.99 7.09
N ARG A 179 -13.42 -19.65 6.48
CA ARG A 179 -12.18 -20.41 6.67
C ARG A 179 -11.43 -19.88 7.88
N ALA A 180 -11.22 -20.72 8.88
CA ALA A 180 -10.54 -20.42 10.16
C ALA A 180 -9.10 -19.86 10.01
N GLU A 181 -8.55 -19.85 8.81
CA GLU A 181 -7.20 -19.39 8.47
C GLU A 181 -7.17 -18.00 7.85
N VAL A 182 -8.31 -17.31 7.72
CA VAL A 182 -8.36 -16.01 7.04
C VAL A 182 -7.88 -14.91 7.98
N ASP A 183 -6.85 -14.20 7.53
CA ASP A 183 -6.36 -13.01 8.20
C ASP A 183 -7.43 -11.88 8.18
N ASN A 184 -8.03 -11.61 9.33
CA ASN A 184 -9.01 -10.54 9.49
C ASN A 184 -8.44 -9.16 9.11
N ASN A 185 -7.14 -8.93 9.22
CA ASN A 185 -6.52 -7.69 8.76
C ASN A 185 -6.63 -7.56 7.23
N LEU A 186 -6.40 -8.65 6.50
CA LEU A 186 -6.53 -8.64 5.04
C LEU A 186 -7.98 -8.41 4.61
N ILE A 187 -8.95 -9.05 5.29
CA ILE A 187 -10.38 -8.80 5.06
C ILE A 187 -10.73 -7.34 5.35
N GLY A 188 -10.27 -6.79 6.47
CA GLY A 188 -10.48 -5.39 6.82
C GLY A 188 -9.95 -4.43 5.74
N ARG A 189 -8.82 -4.74 5.12
CA ARG A 189 -8.25 -3.96 4.01
C ARG A 189 -9.14 -3.99 2.76
N PHE A 190 -9.79 -5.11 2.43
CA PHE A 190 -10.78 -5.15 1.37
C PHE A 190 -12.00 -4.26 1.67
N PHE A 191 -12.42 -4.20 2.92
CA PHE A 191 -13.50 -3.27 3.32
C PHE A 191 -13.05 -1.81 3.20
N ILE A 192 -11.81 -1.46 3.57
CA ILE A 192 -11.27 -0.10 3.35
C ILE A 192 -11.28 0.22 1.84
N ALA A 193 -10.71 -0.65 1.00
CA ALA A 193 -10.69 -0.44 -0.45
C ALA A 193 -12.11 -0.28 -1.03
N LYS A 194 -13.07 -1.07 -0.56
CA LYS A 194 -14.48 -0.94 -0.94
C LYS A 194 -15.09 0.40 -0.51
N ALA A 195 -14.74 0.89 0.69
CA ALA A 195 -15.20 2.20 1.16
C ALA A 195 -14.62 3.34 0.31
N GLU A 196 -13.34 3.26 -0.06
CA GLU A 196 -12.71 4.21 -0.96
C GLU A 196 -13.37 4.22 -2.35
N ILE A 197 -13.76 3.04 -2.90
CA ILE A 197 -14.51 2.98 -4.16
C ILE A 197 -15.86 3.69 -4.02
N HIS A 198 -16.59 3.47 -2.93
CA HIS A 198 -17.85 4.17 -2.69
C HIS A 198 -17.62 5.68 -2.57
N ASN A 199 -16.58 6.13 -1.89
CA ASN A 199 -16.24 7.54 -1.81
C ASN A 199 -15.90 8.14 -3.19
N ASN A 200 -15.13 7.43 -4.02
CA ASN A 200 -14.81 7.85 -5.40
C ASN A 200 -16.08 7.94 -6.30
N LEU A 201 -17.10 7.16 -5.97
CA LEU A 201 -18.43 7.22 -6.60
C LEU A 201 -19.33 8.30 -5.98
N ASN A 202 -18.81 9.14 -5.09
CA ASN A 202 -19.55 10.16 -4.35
C ASN A 202 -20.74 9.59 -3.53
N ARG A 203 -20.48 8.44 -2.86
CA ARG A 203 -21.44 7.74 -2.01
C ARG A 203 -20.89 7.60 -0.58
N PRO A 204 -20.74 8.72 0.15
CA PRO A 204 -20.10 8.71 1.48
C PRO A 204 -20.91 7.95 2.54
N ASP A 205 -22.24 7.86 2.41
CA ASP A 205 -23.10 7.02 3.23
C ASP A 205 -22.74 5.53 3.14
N SER A 206 -22.62 5.02 1.92
CA SER A 206 -22.20 3.65 1.66
C SER A 206 -20.77 3.39 2.12
N ALA A 207 -19.88 4.37 1.94
CA ALA A 207 -18.50 4.28 2.43
C ALA A 207 -18.44 4.13 3.95
N LEU A 208 -19.22 4.92 4.70
CA LEU A 208 -19.31 4.85 6.17
C LEU A 208 -19.82 3.50 6.67
N LEU A 209 -20.83 2.91 6.00
CA LEU A 209 -21.36 1.59 6.34
C LEU A 209 -20.28 0.50 6.17
N VAL A 210 -19.50 0.59 5.10
CA VAL A 210 -18.43 -0.37 4.81
C VAL A 210 -17.25 -0.20 5.76
N LEU A 211 -16.89 1.05 6.14
CA LEU A 211 -15.85 1.29 7.14
C LEU A 211 -16.18 0.69 8.52
N ALA A 212 -17.45 0.66 8.91
CA ALA A 212 -17.85 0.00 10.16
C ALA A 212 -17.59 -1.52 10.14
N GLN A 213 -17.66 -2.16 8.96
CA GLN A 213 -17.28 -3.57 8.79
C GLN A 213 -15.77 -3.77 8.87
N ALA A 214 -14.97 -2.85 8.28
CA ALA A 214 -13.52 -2.86 8.41
C ALA A 214 -13.08 -2.74 9.88
N ASP A 215 -13.67 -1.80 10.62
CA ASP A 215 -13.42 -1.57 12.03
C ASP A 215 -13.62 -2.84 12.86
N SER A 216 -14.75 -3.54 12.65
CA SER A 216 -15.05 -4.82 13.30
C SER A 216 -14.00 -5.93 13.02
N CYS A 217 -13.37 -5.91 11.83
CA CYS A 217 -12.30 -6.85 11.51
C CYS A 217 -11.02 -6.53 12.30
N PHE A 218 -10.68 -5.24 12.44
CA PHE A 218 -9.47 -4.82 13.16
C PHE A 218 -9.62 -4.92 14.67
N ASP A 219 -10.82 -4.73 15.23
CA ASP A 219 -11.11 -5.00 16.63
C ASP A 219 -10.80 -6.45 17.01
N ARG A 220 -11.15 -7.41 16.14
CA ARG A 220 -10.87 -8.85 16.37
C ARG A 220 -9.38 -9.15 16.40
N THR A 221 -8.57 -8.42 15.65
CA THR A 221 -7.12 -8.60 15.57
C THR A 221 -6.35 -7.71 16.53
N LYS A 222 -7.03 -6.78 17.23
CA LYS A 222 -6.44 -5.74 18.06
C LYS A 222 -5.38 -4.94 17.29
N ASN A 223 -5.68 -4.63 16.04
CA ASN A 223 -4.77 -3.89 15.17
C ASN A 223 -5.05 -2.39 15.25
N ASP A 224 -4.46 -1.75 16.27
CA ASP A 224 -4.64 -0.32 16.54
C ASP A 224 -4.27 0.57 15.35
N TYR A 225 -3.32 0.13 14.52
CA TYR A 225 -2.90 0.86 13.33
C TYR A 225 -4.03 1.01 12.30
N TYR A 226 -4.65 -0.10 11.88
CA TYR A 226 -5.75 -0.04 10.91
C TYR A 226 -7.02 0.54 11.51
N HIS A 227 -7.26 0.32 12.81
CA HIS A 227 -8.35 0.96 13.52
C HIS A 227 -8.26 2.49 13.44
N LEU A 228 -7.07 3.05 13.69
CA LEU A 228 -6.83 4.48 13.57
C LEU A 228 -7.02 5.00 12.13
N MET A 229 -6.59 4.23 11.12
CA MET A 229 -6.83 4.57 9.71
C MET A 229 -8.32 4.69 9.41
N VAL A 230 -9.11 3.70 9.81
CA VAL A 230 -10.56 3.69 9.64
C VAL A 230 -11.19 4.90 10.33
N GLN A 231 -10.71 5.28 11.52
CA GLN A 231 -11.20 6.48 12.22
C GLN A 231 -10.94 7.77 11.44
N ILE A 232 -9.73 7.93 10.88
CA ILE A 232 -9.37 9.11 10.07
C ILE A 232 -10.27 9.20 8.83
N ASP A 233 -10.41 8.11 8.07
CA ASP A 233 -11.25 8.06 6.88
C ASP A 233 -12.73 8.30 7.22
N ARG A 234 -13.20 7.73 8.33
CA ARG A 234 -14.56 7.94 8.84
C ARG A 234 -14.83 9.41 9.13
N MET A 235 -13.91 10.12 9.77
CA MET A 235 -14.08 11.56 10.02
C MET A 235 -14.14 12.34 8.71
N TYR A 236 -13.30 12.01 7.74
CA TYR A 236 -13.29 12.64 6.44
C TYR A 236 -14.60 12.42 5.66
N TYR A 237 -15.15 11.19 5.67
CA TYR A 237 -16.43 10.89 5.01
C TYR A 237 -17.61 11.49 5.74
N LEU A 238 -17.61 11.51 7.09
CA LEU A 238 -18.63 12.21 7.89
C LEU A 238 -18.68 13.71 7.58
N ALA A 239 -17.55 14.33 7.28
CA ALA A 239 -17.49 15.73 6.92
C ALA A 239 -18.20 16.09 5.61
N ALA A 240 -18.60 15.10 4.79
CA ALA A 240 -19.44 15.31 3.61
C ALA A 240 -20.89 15.70 3.97
N PHE A 241 -21.33 15.41 5.20
CA PHE A 241 -22.71 15.70 5.66
C PHE A 241 -22.70 16.97 6.52
N PRO A 242 -23.49 18.01 6.15
CA PRO A 242 -23.54 19.27 6.90
C PRO A 242 -23.84 19.09 8.41
N ASP A 243 -24.76 18.19 8.75
CA ASP A 243 -25.14 17.93 10.15
C ASP A 243 -24.06 17.18 10.95
N SER A 244 -23.15 16.51 10.27
CA SER A 244 -22.10 15.66 10.89
C SER A 244 -20.73 16.31 10.90
N VAL A 245 -20.52 17.42 10.20
CA VAL A 245 -19.20 18.07 10.09
C VAL A 245 -18.60 18.45 11.45
N ASN A 246 -19.43 18.88 12.41
CA ASN A 246 -18.95 19.20 13.76
C ASN A 246 -18.57 17.94 14.55
N VAL A 247 -19.18 16.79 14.26
CA VAL A 247 -18.77 15.49 14.82
C VAL A 247 -17.41 15.10 14.25
N ALA A 248 -17.22 15.25 12.94
CA ALA A 248 -15.96 14.99 12.27
C ALA A 248 -14.82 15.86 12.84
N LEU A 249 -15.04 17.17 13.02
CA LEU A 249 -14.07 18.09 13.60
C LEU A 249 -13.64 17.68 15.03
N ARG A 250 -14.62 17.31 15.87
CA ARG A 250 -14.31 16.80 17.23
C ARG A 250 -13.52 15.48 17.18
N GLY A 251 -13.88 14.61 16.22
CA GLY A 251 -13.17 13.36 16.00
C GLY A 251 -11.72 13.58 15.60
N PHE A 252 -11.44 14.47 14.64
CA PHE A 252 -10.07 14.83 14.28
C PHE A 252 -9.29 15.39 15.47
N ALA A 253 -9.86 16.33 16.23
CA ALA A 253 -9.21 16.89 17.41
C ALA A 253 -8.89 15.82 18.48
N ALA A 254 -9.75 14.80 18.65
CA ALA A 254 -9.51 13.69 19.58
C ALA A 254 -8.39 12.73 19.13
N LEU A 255 -8.04 12.73 17.84
CA LEU A 255 -6.95 11.95 17.27
C LEU A 255 -5.60 12.68 17.29
N GLU A 256 -5.59 13.98 17.61
CA GLU A 256 -4.36 14.77 17.68
C GLU A 256 -3.34 14.13 18.65
N GLY A 257 -2.10 14.05 18.23
CA GLY A 257 -1.01 13.41 18.98
C GLY A 257 -1.02 11.88 19.02
N LYS A 258 -2.07 11.23 18.49
CA LYS A 258 -2.17 9.76 18.41
C LYS A 258 -1.80 9.22 17.03
N VAL A 259 -1.78 10.08 16.01
CA VAL A 259 -1.56 9.69 14.61
C VAL A 259 -0.07 9.39 14.40
N PRO A 260 0.28 8.18 13.89
CA PRO A 260 1.65 7.85 13.57
C PRO A 260 2.23 8.77 12.49
N ARG A 261 3.53 9.05 12.57
CA ARG A 261 4.23 10.02 11.70
C ARG A 261 3.95 9.82 10.20
N HIS A 262 3.93 8.57 9.72
CA HIS A 262 3.71 8.26 8.31
C HIS A 262 2.25 8.45 7.84
N ARG A 263 1.30 8.69 8.76
CA ARG A 263 -0.11 9.00 8.46
C ARG A 263 -0.47 10.46 8.67
N LEU A 264 0.40 11.23 9.31
CA LEU A 264 0.20 12.67 9.53
C LEU A 264 -0.14 13.42 8.23
N PRO A 265 0.50 13.13 7.05
CA PRO A 265 0.20 13.85 5.83
C PRO A 265 -1.27 13.79 5.42
N TYR A 266 -1.90 12.62 5.51
CA TYR A 266 -3.32 12.43 5.21
C TYR A 266 -4.23 13.00 6.28
N TYR A 267 -3.86 12.83 7.57
CA TYR A 267 -4.61 13.39 8.68
C TYR A 267 -4.66 14.91 8.59
N ASP A 268 -3.52 15.57 8.40
CA ASP A 268 -3.43 17.03 8.29
C ASP A 268 -4.21 17.55 7.06
N TYR A 269 -4.16 16.82 5.94
CA TYR A 269 -4.95 17.14 4.75
C TYR A 269 -6.46 17.03 5.01
N TYR A 270 -6.93 15.89 5.52
CA TYR A 270 -8.36 15.65 5.76
C TYR A 270 -8.94 16.57 6.82
N TYR A 271 -8.19 16.82 7.89
CA TYR A 271 -8.59 17.75 8.93
C TYR A 271 -8.64 19.18 8.39
N GLY A 272 -7.59 19.63 7.68
CA GLY A 272 -7.55 20.94 7.03
C GLY A 272 -8.68 21.14 6.01
N ALA A 273 -8.96 20.15 5.18
CA ALA A 273 -10.07 20.17 4.23
C ALA A 273 -11.43 20.26 4.94
N THR A 274 -11.59 19.56 6.06
CA THR A 274 -12.83 19.61 6.87
C THR A 274 -13.03 20.99 7.51
N LEU A 275 -11.96 21.61 8.03
CA LEU A 275 -11.99 22.99 8.55
C LEU A 275 -12.33 24.00 7.45
N ALA A 276 -11.76 23.83 6.25
CA ALA A 276 -12.06 24.67 5.09
C ALA A 276 -13.56 24.64 4.70
N ARG A 277 -14.18 23.46 4.73
CA ARG A 277 -15.62 23.27 4.45
C ARG A 277 -16.54 24.11 5.35
N VAL A 278 -16.14 24.38 6.59
CA VAL A 278 -16.89 25.20 7.54
C VAL A 278 -16.39 26.63 7.62
N GLY A 279 -15.50 27.05 6.74
CA GLY A 279 -14.97 28.41 6.67
C GLY A 279 -13.95 28.76 7.73
N LYS A 280 -13.42 27.78 8.49
CA LYS A 280 -12.38 27.97 9.51
C LYS A 280 -10.98 28.06 8.88
N TRP A 281 -10.82 29.01 7.95
CA TRP A 281 -9.61 29.13 7.11
C TRP A 281 -8.33 29.36 7.90
N LEU A 282 -8.39 30.13 8.99
CA LEU A 282 -7.21 30.39 9.82
C LEU A 282 -6.65 29.12 10.50
N GLU A 283 -7.54 28.18 10.86
CA GLU A 283 -7.18 26.88 11.43
C GLU A 283 -6.75 25.90 10.31
N ALA A 284 -7.37 25.95 9.13
CA ALA A 284 -7.09 25.08 7.99
C ALA A 284 -5.72 25.33 7.34
N ILE A 285 -5.34 26.61 7.17
CA ILE A 285 -4.12 27.02 6.46
C ILE A 285 -2.84 26.31 6.96
N PRO A 286 -2.54 26.28 8.26
CA PRO A 286 -1.31 25.63 8.74
C PRO A 286 -1.28 24.13 8.47
N LEU A 287 -2.41 23.43 8.62
CA LEU A 287 -2.54 21.99 8.35
C LEU A 287 -2.34 21.69 6.85
N LEU A 288 -3.05 22.41 5.98
CA LEU A 288 -2.94 22.25 4.53
C LEU A 288 -1.52 22.55 4.04
N ARG A 289 -0.87 23.62 4.55
CA ARG A 289 0.51 23.94 4.18
C ARG A 289 1.49 22.83 4.56
N LYS A 290 1.33 22.26 5.76
CA LYS A 290 2.17 21.17 6.26
C LYS A 290 1.96 19.91 5.44
N SER A 291 0.71 19.52 5.19
CA SER A 291 0.37 18.30 4.45
C SER A 291 0.91 18.30 3.02
N ILE A 292 0.95 19.45 2.33
CA ILE A 292 1.47 19.55 0.95
C ILE A 292 2.91 19.04 0.86
N GLY A 293 3.81 19.53 1.74
CA GLY A 293 5.20 19.10 1.75
C GLY A 293 5.34 17.60 2.02
N GLU A 294 4.70 17.13 3.08
CA GLU A 294 4.76 15.74 3.50
C GLU A 294 4.14 14.77 2.50
N LEU A 295 3.01 15.12 1.84
CA LEU A 295 2.39 14.32 0.78
C LEU A 295 3.29 14.22 -0.47
N LYS A 296 4.00 15.30 -0.82
CA LYS A 296 4.98 15.27 -1.91
C LYS A 296 6.15 14.35 -1.60
N ASP A 297 6.66 14.38 -0.38
CA ASP A 297 7.78 13.52 0.04
C ASP A 297 7.45 12.03 -0.12
N ILE A 298 6.18 11.64 0.03
CA ILE A 298 5.69 10.27 -0.22
C ILE A 298 5.11 10.07 -1.63
N SER A 299 5.30 11.03 -2.55
CA SER A 299 4.84 10.98 -3.96
C SER A 299 3.32 10.96 -4.16
N GLU A 300 2.54 11.38 -3.14
CA GLU A 300 1.09 11.50 -3.17
C GLU A 300 0.64 12.85 -3.75
N LEU A 301 0.90 13.03 -5.04
CA LEU A 301 0.72 14.33 -5.72
C LEU A 301 -0.73 14.75 -5.91
N HIS A 302 -1.69 13.80 -5.96
CA HIS A 302 -3.11 14.15 -6.12
C HIS A 302 -3.64 14.85 -4.86
N PRO A 303 -3.60 14.26 -3.66
CA PRO A 303 -4.04 14.94 -2.44
C PRO A 303 -3.18 16.18 -2.12
N ALA A 304 -1.89 16.18 -2.48
CA ALA A 304 -1.05 17.39 -2.35
C ALA A 304 -1.55 18.55 -3.22
N SER A 305 -1.99 18.26 -4.45
CA SER A 305 -2.53 19.31 -5.33
C SER A 305 -3.88 19.83 -4.85
N GLU A 306 -4.74 18.96 -4.31
CA GLU A 306 -6.03 19.36 -3.72
C GLU A 306 -5.83 20.21 -2.45
N ALA A 307 -4.87 19.81 -1.59
CA ALA A 307 -4.49 20.61 -0.42
C ALA A 307 -3.98 22.00 -0.82
N ALA A 308 -3.22 22.10 -1.92
CA ALA A 308 -2.72 23.38 -2.43
C ALA A 308 -3.84 24.25 -3.01
N GLU A 309 -4.84 23.69 -3.68
CA GLU A 309 -6.05 24.41 -4.12
C GLU A 309 -6.79 24.99 -2.92
N LEU A 310 -7.07 24.19 -1.90
CA LEU A 310 -7.73 24.64 -0.68
C LEU A 310 -6.90 25.70 0.08
N LEU A 311 -5.58 25.54 0.11
CA LEU A 311 -4.68 26.52 0.72
C LEU A 311 -4.73 27.90 0.01
N MET A 312 -4.71 27.91 -1.32
CA MET A 312 -4.86 29.14 -2.09
C MET A 312 -6.24 29.79 -1.89
N GLU A 313 -7.28 28.98 -1.77
CA GLU A 313 -8.61 29.47 -1.43
C GLU A 313 -8.64 30.05 -0.01
N GLY A 314 -8.02 29.43 0.96
CA GLY A 314 -7.84 29.96 2.31
C GLY A 314 -7.13 31.30 2.35
N TYR A 315 -6.09 31.49 1.54
CA TYR A 315 -5.42 32.78 1.42
C TYR A 315 -6.32 33.87 0.84
N ARG A 316 -7.16 33.53 -0.15
CA ARG A 316 -8.13 34.46 -0.70
C ARG A 316 -9.16 34.89 0.36
N HIS A 317 -9.70 33.95 1.13
CA HIS A 317 -10.67 34.22 2.19
C HIS A 317 -10.10 35.01 3.38
N THR A 318 -8.81 34.89 3.63
CA THR A 318 -8.13 35.61 4.74
C THR A 318 -7.41 36.90 4.31
N GLY A 319 -7.62 37.35 3.07
CA GLY A 319 -7.00 38.59 2.55
C GLY A 319 -5.50 38.47 2.27
N ARG A 320 -4.96 37.27 2.22
CA ARG A 320 -3.53 36.96 2.02
C ARG A 320 -3.22 36.61 0.55
N ALA A 321 -3.79 37.35 -0.39
CA ALA A 321 -3.69 37.03 -1.82
C ALA A 321 -2.24 37.00 -2.35
N ALA A 322 -1.32 37.73 -1.74
CA ALA A 322 0.11 37.69 -2.11
C ALA A 322 0.74 36.29 -1.83
N ASP A 323 0.28 35.60 -0.82
CA ASP A 323 0.79 34.26 -0.46
C ASP A 323 0.40 33.19 -1.50
N ILE A 324 -0.61 33.42 -2.32
CA ILE A 324 -0.98 32.55 -3.45
C ILE A 324 0.19 32.40 -4.42
N LEU A 325 0.92 33.49 -4.68
CA LEU A 325 2.06 33.50 -5.59
C LEU A 325 3.21 32.57 -5.13
N THR A 326 3.29 32.28 -3.84
CA THR A 326 4.30 31.36 -3.29
C THR A 326 3.92 29.89 -3.50
N VAL A 327 2.63 29.55 -3.54
CA VAL A 327 2.10 28.17 -3.66
C VAL A 327 1.83 27.80 -5.12
N PHE A 328 1.41 28.77 -5.94
CA PHE A 328 0.93 28.53 -7.30
C PHE A 328 1.95 27.82 -8.22
N PRO A 329 3.27 28.16 -8.24
CA PRO A 329 4.23 27.47 -9.09
C PRO A 329 4.34 25.98 -8.75
N GLU A 330 4.35 25.66 -7.46
CA GLU A 330 4.44 24.29 -6.96
C GLU A 330 3.14 23.50 -7.27
N TYR A 331 2.00 24.11 -7.01
CA TYR A 331 0.69 23.56 -7.41
C TYR A 331 0.65 23.21 -8.90
N ARG A 332 1.12 24.11 -9.78
CA ARG A 332 1.12 23.88 -11.22
C ARG A 332 1.93 22.65 -11.61
N VAL A 333 3.13 22.48 -11.03
CA VAL A 333 3.97 21.29 -11.28
C VAL A 333 3.27 20.01 -10.81
N MET A 334 2.66 20.01 -9.63
CA MET A 334 1.89 18.86 -9.12
C MET A 334 0.70 18.56 -10.03
N ARG A 335 -0.06 19.57 -10.42
CA ARG A 335 -1.25 19.43 -11.27
C ARG A 335 -0.91 18.88 -12.66
N ASP A 336 0.18 19.36 -13.27
CA ASP A 336 0.67 18.85 -14.55
C ASP A 336 1.06 17.37 -14.44
N SER A 337 1.69 16.98 -13.33
CA SER A 337 2.06 15.59 -13.06
C SER A 337 0.84 14.69 -12.82
N VAL A 338 -0.15 15.17 -12.07
CA VAL A 338 -1.44 14.47 -11.86
C VAL A 338 -2.14 14.28 -13.20
N THR A 339 -2.27 15.35 -14.01
CA THR A 339 -2.92 15.29 -15.34
C THR A 339 -2.24 14.26 -16.26
N ARG A 340 -0.91 14.17 -16.20
CA ARG A 340 -0.14 13.17 -16.97
C ARG A 340 -0.43 11.76 -16.50
N LYS A 341 -0.46 11.53 -15.18
CA LYS A 341 -0.84 10.22 -14.61
C LYS A 341 -2.27 9.82 -14.99
N ASP A 342 -3.21 10.77 -14.95
CA ASP A 342 -4.61 10.52 -15.33
C ASP A 342 -4.76 10.15 -16.80
N LYS A 343 -4.01 10.79 -17.71
CA LYS A 343 -3.98 10.37 -19.13
C LYS A 343 -3.47 8.92 -19.28
N ILE A 344 -2.43 8.54 -18.57
CA ILE A 344 -1.91 7.16 -18.58
C ILE A 344 -3.00 6.19 -18.09
N ARG A 345 -3.68 6.52 -16.98
CA ARG A 345 -4.78 5.72 -16.44
C ARG A 345 -5.94 5.57 -17.43
N GLN A 346 -6.33 6.65 -18.09
CA GLN A 346 -7.39 6.64 -19.11
C GLN A 346 -7.04 5.73 -20.30
N LEU A 347 -5.80 5.80 -20.79
CA LEU A 347 -5.33 4.93 -21.87
C LEU A 347 -5.33 3.46 -21.45
N ALA A 348 -4.76 3.14 -20.29
CA ALA A 348 -4.74 1.78 -19.76
C ALA A 348 -6.17 1.25 -19.54
N SER A 349 -7.08 2.07 -18.99
CA SER A 349 -8.49 1.72 -18.80
C SER A 349 -9.18 1.40 -20.14
N ALA A 350 -8.93 2.22 -21.15
CA ALA A 350 -9.50 2.00 -22.50
C ALA A 350 -8.99 0.69 -23.12
N ASN A 351 -7.69 0.42 -23.03
CA ASN A 351 -7.08 -0.82 -23.53
C ASN A 351 -7.65 -2.06 -22.82
N ILE A 352 -7.75 -2.02 -21.50
CA ILE A 352 -8.29 -3.13 -20.71
C ILE A 352 -9.76 -3.41 -21.06
N ARG A 353 -10.57 -2.35 -21.23
CA ARG A 353 -11.97 -2.50 -21.67
C ARG A 353 -12.05 -3.13 -23.06
N PHE A 354 -11.25 -2.66 -23.99
CA PHE A 354 -11.20 -3.19 -25.36
C PHE A 354 -10.83 -4.68 -25.38
N GLU A 355 -9.75 -5.06 -24.67
CA GLU A 355 -9.33 -6.46 -24.58
C GLU A 355 -10.37 -7.34 -23.89
N THR A 356 -11.09 -6.81 -22.91
CA THR A 356 -12.17 -7.54 -22.23
C THR A 356 -13.35 -7.76 -23.16
N GLN A 357 -13.76 -6.74 -23.91
CA GLN A 357 -14.85 -6.86 -24.89
C GLN A 357 -14.51 -7.84 -26.02
N LYS A 358 -13.27 -7.80 -26.51
CA LYS A 358 -12.80 -8.75 -27.53
C LYS A 358 -12.91 -10.20 -27.06
N LYS A 359 -12.47 -10.51 -25.84
CA LYS A 359 -12.57 -11.87 -25.26
C LYS A 359 -13.99 -12.36 -25.01
N VAL A 360 -14.97 -11.46 -24.92
CA VAL A 360 -16.40 -11.83 -24.78
C VAL A 360 -17.03 -12.12 -26.14
N GLN A 361 -16.45 -11.58 -27.21
CA GLN A 361 -16.94 -11.78 -28.57
C GLN A 361 -16.32 -13.01 -29.25
N GLU A 362 -15.17 -13.46 -28.82
CA GLU A 362 -14.52 -14.73 -29.18
C GLU A 362 -15.11 -15.92 -28.39
#